data_594c4701657f4c4e7b957a4a7933b87b
#
_entry.id   594c4701657f4c4e7b957a4a7933b87b
#
_cell.length_a   1.000
_cell.length_b   1.000
_cell.length_c   1.000
_cell.angle_alpha   90.00
_cell.angle_beta   90.00
_cell.angle_gamma   90.00
#
_symmetry.space_group_name_H-M   'P 1'
#
loop_
_entity.id
_entity.type
_entity.pdbx_description
1 polymer ?
#
loop_
_entity_poly.entity_id
_entity_poly.type
_entity_poly.pdbx_seq_one_letter_code
_entity_poly.pdbx_strand_id
1 'polypeptide(L)'
;AMHMGVFAFDRFPDAPEERAGLIKWRFREDLNLTIGDARVMLRVFPTGTRTQVLAVAVRQTILDQYEDVCGRAGLIPVSMGFSHLQLIGLYRRLMKGTRRLCVMHWTGDEFMLLLFDQGQPVFLRTRSMTSGTQDLRRELVGTLQYMADQATTVHETGESSFPLYLIGGQSNASITQLLGGEATVTVPGYRGGWQLEVVPLGWDSLPAHLNNQTGSLNGLSAMATVVG
;
A
#
# COMPACT_ATOMS: atom_id res chain seq x y z
N ALA A 1 17.16 1.35 0.03
CA ALA A 1 15.81 1.43 -0.55
C ALA A 1 14.95 0.32 0.04
N MET A 2 13.68 0.58 0.14
CA MET A 2 12.63 -0.36 0.52
C MET A 2 11.86 -0.76 -0.75
N HIS A 3 11.52 -2.03 -0.85
CA HIS A 3 10.74 -2.54 -1.98
C HIS A 3 9.55 -3.34 -1.49
N MET A 4 8.42 -3.18 -2.15
CA MET A 4 7.19 -3.91 -1.86
C MET A 4 6.66 -4.59 -3.11
N GLY A 5 6.05 -5.75 -2.95
CA GLY A 5 5.44 -6.48 -4.06
C GLY A 5 4.31 -7.40 -3.59
N VAL A 6 3.41 -7.69 -4.49
CA VAL A 6 2.38 -8.73 -4.32
C VAL A 6 2.68 -9.82 -5.34
N PHE A 7 2.78 -11.06 -4.87
CA PHE A 7 3.15 -12.22 -5.68
C PHE A 7 2.13 -13.34 -5.50
N ALA A 8 1.83 -14.02 -6.58
CA ALA A 8 0.97 -15.20 -6.59
C ALA A 8 1.80 -16.47 -6.76
N PHE A 9 1.47 -17.49 -5.98
CA PHE A 9 2.11 -18.81 -6.03
C PHE A 9 1.07 -19.91 -6.07
N ASP A 10 1.28 -20.92 -6.92
CA ASP A 10 0.47 -22.15 -6.91
C ASP A 10 0.85 -23.01 -5.70
N ARG A 11 2.11 -22.99 -5.30
CA ARG A 11 2.61 -23.58 -4.04
C ARG A 11 3.55 -22.60 -3.37
N PHE A 12 3.36 -22.39 -2.08
CA PHE A 12 4.22 -21.52 -1.28
C PHE A 12 4.85 -22.36 -0.16
N PRO A 13 6.17 -22.31 0.03
CA PRO A 13 6.86 -23.15 0.99
C PRO A 13 6.41 -22.90 2.42
N ASP A 14 6.56 -23.90 3.30
CA ASP A 14 6.28 -23.75 4.74
C ASP A 14 7.52 -23.25 5.49
N ALA A 15 8.72 -23.64 5.08
CA ALA A 15 9.95 -23.25 5.73
C ALA A 15 10.26 -21.74 5.54
N PRO A 16 10.53 -20.99 6.63
CA PRO A 16 10.77 -19.54 6.56
C PRO A 16 11.93 -19.15 5.64
N GLU A 17 13.00 -19.92 5.62
CA GLU A 17 14.19 -19.67 4.79
C GLU A 17 13.89 -19.81 3.30
N GLU A 18 13.15 -20.86 2.94
CA GLU A 18 12.70 -21.09 1.55
C GLU A 18 11.75 -19.96 1.10
N ARG A 19 10.83 -19.52 1.98
CA ARG A 19 9.96 -18.37 1.74
C ARG A 19 10.75 -17.13 1.41
N ALA A 20 11.73 -16.79 2.25
CA ALA A 20 12.57 -15.62 2.04
C ALA A 20 13.38 -15.71 0.73
N GLY A 21 13.97 -16.87 0.44
CA GLY A 21 14.69 -17.11 -0.79
C GLY A 21 13.82 -16.97 -2.04
N LEU A 22 12.61 -17.58 -2.01
CA LEU A 22 11.65 -17.49 -3.11
C LEU A 22 11.17 -16.06 -3.36
N ILE A 23 10.90 -15.29 -2.30
CA ILE A 23 10.50 -13.88 -2.42
C ILE A 23 11.65 -13.03 -2.96
N LYS A 24 12.89 -13.24 -2.51
CA LYS A 24 14.07 -12.55 -3.08
C LYS A 24 14.22 -12.83 -4.57
N TRP A 25 14.00 -14.08 -4.98
CA TRP A 25 14.00 -14.45 -6.38
C TRP A 25 12.91 -13.74 -7.18
N ARG A 26 11.67 -13.69 -6.67
CA ARG A 26 10.55 -12.98 -7.31
C ARG A 26 10.81 -11.48 -7.45
N PHE A 27 11.37 -10.83 -6.45
CA PHE A 27 11.77 -9.42 -6.56
C PHE A 27 12.74 -9.19 -7.71
N ARG A 28 13.68 -10.12 -7.91
CA ARG A 28 14.64 -10.04 -9.02
C ARG A 28 13.98 -10.25 -10.38
N GLU A 29 13.19 -11.31 -10.52
CA GLU A 29 12.60 -11.69 -11.81
C GLU A 29 11.46 -10.75 -12.24
N ASP A 30 10.52 -10.44 -11.34
CA ASP A 30 9.31 -9.71 -11.70
C ASP A 30 9.51 -8.20 -11.69
N LEU A 31 10.38 -7.71 -10.79
CA LEU A 31 10.57 -6.27 -10.58
C LEU A 31 11.97 -5.78 -10.96
N ASN A 32 12.82 -6.68 -11.47
CA ASN A 32 14.22 -6.41 -11.81
C ASN A 32 15.02 -5.77 -10.65
N LEU A 33 14.76 -6.23 -9.42
CA LEU A 33 15.36 -5.70 -8.21
C LEU A 33 16.29 -6.71 -7.56
N THR A 34 17.57 -6.40 -7.50
CA THR A 34 18.55 -7.19 -6.74
C THR A 34 18.54 -6.74 -5.29
N ILE A 35 17.92 -7.53 -4.41
CA ILE A 35 17.75 -7.20 -2.99
C ILE A 35 18.74 -7.92 -2.06
N GLY A 36 19.87 -8.39 -2.55
CA GLY A 36 21.03 -8.99 -1.87
C GLY A 36 20.89 -9.21 -0.36
N ASP A 37 21.49 -8.35 0.43
CA ASP A 37 21.42 -8.32 1.88
C ASP A 37 20.17 -7.54 2.35
N ALA A 38 18.99 -8.08 2.04
CA ALA A 38 17.73 -7.52 2.50
C ALA A 38 17.01 -8.46 3.47
N ARG A 39 16.46 -7.88 4.52
CA ARG A 39 15.49 -8.55 5.37
C ARG A 39 14.13 -8.53 4.65
N VAL A 40 13.52 -9.72 4.52
CA VAL A 40 12.21 -9.89 3.89
C VAL A 40 11.17 -10.13 4.97
N MET A 41 10.12 -9.33 4.92
CA MET A 41 8.89 -9.53 5.71
C MET A 41 7.77 -9.87 4.74
N LEU A 42 6.90 -10.80 5.14
CA LEU A 42 5.82 -11.26 4.27
C LEU A 42 4.55 -11.52 5.06
N ARG A 43 3.43 -11.29 4.39
CA ARG A 43 2.11 -11.71 4.85
C ARG A 43 1.49 -12.61 3.80
N VAL A 44 1.09 -13.80 4.24
CA VAL A 44 0.53 -14.85 3.39
C VAL A 44 -1.00 -14.77 3.45
N PHE A 45 -1.63 -14.83 2.28
CA PHE A 45 -3.09 -14.86 2.10
C PHE A 45 -3.43 -16.12 1.29
N PRO A 46 -3.79 -17.23 1.97
CA PRO A 46 -4.16 -18.46 1.28
C PRO A 46 -5.49 -18.28 0.55
N THR A 47 -5.52 -18.67 -0.72
CA THR A 47 -6.73 -18.74 -1.54
C THR A 47 -6.87 -20.15 -2.06
N GLY A 48 -7.87 -20.89 -1.75
CA GLY A 48 -8.15 -22.22 -2.22
C GLY A 48 -7.13 -22.90 -3.16
N THR A 49 -6.88 -22.35 -4.35
CA THR A 49 -5.94 -22.88 -5.36
C THR A 49 -4.60 -22.16 -5.44
N ARG A 50 -4.50 -20.93 -4.91
CA ARG A 50 -3.29 -20.10 -4.98
C ARG A 50 -3.02 -19.43 -3.63
N THR A 51 -1.80 -18.99 -3.45
CA THR A 51 -1.38 -18.22 -2.28
C THR A 51 -0.92 -16.85 -2.75
N GLN A 52 -1.58 -15.79 -2.26
CA GLN A 52 -1.11 -14.42 -2.46
C GLN A 52 -0.16 -14.06 -1.32
N VAL A 53 0.94 -13.41 -1.66
CA VAL A 53 1.94 -12.97 -0.68
C VAL A 53 2.22 -11.49 -0.89
N LEU A 54 1.91 -10.69 0.13
CA LEU A 54 2.40 -9.31 0.23
C LEU A 54 3.77 -9.37 0.89
N ALA A 55 4.79 -8.96 0.15
CA ALA A 55 6.16 -8.98 0.63
C ALA A 55 6.78 -7.59 0.65
N VAL A 56 7.63 -7.38 1.64
CA VAL A 56 8.43 -6.17 1.81
C VAL A 56 9.88 -6.57 2.02
N ALA A 57 10.78 -5.94 1.28
CA ALA A 57 12.21 -6.12 1.40
C ALA A 57 12.87 -4.81 1.80
N VAL A 58 13.68 -4.84 2.85
CA VAL A 58 14.46 -3.69 3.35
C VAL A 58 15.91 -4.08 3.46
N ARG A 59 16.81 -3.23 2.98
CA ARG A 59 18.25 -3.46 3.17
C ARG A 59 18.58 -3.51 4.66
N GLN A 60 19.36 -4.50 5.08
CA GLN A 60 19.76 -4.65 6.48
C GLN A 60 20.45 -3.39 7.01
N THR A 61 21.33 -2.79 6.21
CA THR A 61 22.02 -1.54 6.57
C THR A 61 21.08 -0.38 6.96
N ILE A 62 19.86 -0.33 6.39
CA ILE A 62 18.87 0.69 6.77
C ILE A 62 18.27 0.35 8.14
N LEU A 63 17.96 -0.91 8.39
CA LEU A 63 17.46 -1.35 9.69
C LEU A 63 18.49 -1.08 10.78
N ASP A 64 19.75 -1.41 10.53
CA ASP A 64 20.86 -1.18 11.47
C ASP A 64 21.00 0.31 11.82
N GLN A 65 20.82 1.22 10.85
CA GLN A 65 20.83 2.66 11.10
C GLN A 65 19.69 3.10 12.03
N TYR A 66 18.49 2.57 11.85
CA TYR A 66 17.36 2.88 12.76
C TYR A 66 17.58 2.31 14.14
N GLU A 67 18.09 1.08 14.25
CA GLU A 67 18.45 0.45 15.53
C GLU A 67 19.52 1.24 16.27
N ASP A 68 20.56 1.71 15.57
CA ASP A 68 21.62 2.54 16.12
C ASP A 68 21.11 3.90 16.65
N VAL A 69 20.24 4.58 15.87
CA VAL A 69 19.62 5.84 16.33
C VAL A 69 18.78 5.62 17.58
N CYS A 70 17.97 4.57 17.63
CA CYS A 70 17.19 4.22 18.81
C CYS A 70 18.10 3.90 19.99
N GLY A 71 19.15 3.10 19.79
CA GLY A 71 20.12 2.75 20.83
C GLY A 71 20.85 3.95 21.43
N ARG A 72 21.25 4.92 20.60
CA ARG A 72 21.83 6.19 21.07
C ARG A 72 20.85 7.03 21.89
N ALA A 73 19.55 6.92 21.60
CA ALA A 73 18.51 7.57 22.39
C ALA A 73 18.10 6.78 23.65
N GLY A 74 18.74 5.65 23.94
CA GLY A 74 18.37 4.77 25.04
C GLY A 74 17.07 3.99 24.83
N LEU A 75 16.63 3.86 23.59
CA LEU A 75 15.40 3.17 23.19
C LEU A 75 15.73 1.80 22.58
N ILE A 76 14.90 0.81 22.87
CA ILE A 76 14.98 -0.51 22.25
C ILE A 76 13.80 -0.61 21.28
N PRO A 77 14.02 -0.66 19.94
CA PRO A 77 12.94 -0.82 18.99
C PRO A 77 12.33 -2.22 19.14
N VAL A 78 11.03 -2.29 19.45
CA VAL A 78 10.31 -3.56 19.59
C VAL A 78 9.81 -4.05 18.23
N SER A 79 9.43 -3.13 17.34
CA SER A 79 9.03 -3.44 15.97
C SER A 79 9.34 -2.29 15.04
N MET A 80 9.59 -2.61 13.78
CA MET A 80 9.67 -1.65 12.68
C MET A 80 8.63 -2.01 11.65
N GLY A 81 7.89 -1.01 11.22
CA GLY A 81 6.83 -1.19 10.22
C GLY A 81 6.89 -0.11 9.13
N PHE A 82 6.11 -0.32 8.10
CA PHE A 82 6.01 0.60 6.97
C PHE A 82 4.81 1.50 7.14
N SER A 83 5.04 2.80 7.08
CA SER A 83 4.00 3.81 7.23
C SER A 83 2.80 3.55 6.31
N HIS A 84 3.05 3.19 5.05
CA HIS A 84 1.98 2.88 4.10
C HIS A 84 1.07 1.73 4.58
N LEU A 85 1.65 0.60 4.99
CA LEU A 85 0.87 -0.57 5.42
C LEU A 85 0.24 -0.37 6.79
N GLN A 86 0.91 0.34 7.69
CA GLN A 86 0.38 0.63 9.02
C GLN A 86 -0.80 1.59 8.96
N LEU A 87 -0.73 2.63 8.11
CA LEU A 87 -1.86 3.53 7.89
C LEU A 87 -3.06 2.79 7.27
N ILE A 88 -2.86 1.89 6.32
CA ILE A 88 -3.94 1.02 5.84
C ILE A 88 -4.54 0.22 7.00
N GLY A 89 -3.71 -0.34 7.87
CA GLY A 89 -4.16 -1.05 9.07
C GLY A 89 -5.00 -0.17 10.01
N LEU A 90 -4.58 1.06 10.24
CA LEU A 90 -5.28 2.04 11.07
C LEU A 90 -6.67 2.38 10.52
N TYR A 91 -6.76 2.65 9.22
CA TYR A 91 -8.02 3.01 8.55
C TYR A 91 -8.90 1.82 8.18
N ARG A 92 -8.41 0.58 8.32
CA ARG A 92 -9.11 -0.63 7.88
C ARG A 92 -10.54 -0.74 8.42
N ARG A 93 -10.79 -0.28 9.64
CA ARG A 93 -12.12 -0.32 10.28
C ARG A 93 -13.12 0.63 9.61
N LEU A 94 -12.64 1.66 8.92
CA LEU A 94 -13.45 2.63 8.19
C LEU A 94 -13.73 2.19 6.76
N MET A 95 -12.97 1.24 6.24
CA MET A 95 -13.17 0.70 4.91
C MET A 95 -14.34 -0.28 4.91
N LYS A 96 -15.31 -0.05 4.04
CA LYS A 96 -16.45 -0.96 3.88
C LYS A 96 -15.95 -2.31 3.36
N GLY A 97 -16.54 -3.39 3.84
CA GLY A 97 -16.25 -4.75 3.40
C GLY A 97 -16.84 -5.02 2.01
N THR A 98 -16.29 -4.38 0.99
CA THR A 98 -16.62 -4.64 -0.41
C THR A 98 -15.75 -5.78 -0.95
N ARG A 99 -16.25 -6.48 -1.97
CA ARG A 99 -15.49 -7.55 -2.62
C ARG A 99 -14.17 -7.04 -3.16
N ARG A 100 -14.22 -5.88 -3.86
CA ARG A 100 -13.04 -5.22 -4.42
C ARG A 100 -12.91 -3.81 -3.86
N LEU A 101 -11.70 -3.41 -3.53
CA LEU A 101 -11.38 -2.06 -3.11
C LEU A 101 -9.96 -1.68 -3.52
N CYS A 102 -9.76 -0.41 -3.79
CA CYS A 102 -8.45 0.17 -4.02
C CYS A 102 -8.07 1.09 -2.88
N VAL A 103 -6.84 1.05 -2.45
CA VAL A 103 -6.30 1.94 -1.43
C VAL A 103 -5.12 2.69 -2.01
N MET A 104 -5.16 3.99 -1.95
CA MET A 104 -4.03 4.86 -2.26
C MET A 104 -3.57 5.56 -1.00
N HIS A 105 -2.28 5.47 -0.71
CA HIS A 105 -1.63 6.31 0.30
C HIS A 105 -0.66 7.25 -0.39
N TRP A 106 -0.80 8.54 -0.11
CA TRP A 106 0.03 9.61 -0.67
C TRP A 106 0.79 10.37 0.43
N THR A 107 2.10 10.58 0.21
CA THR A 107 3.00 11.28 1.13
C THR A 107 3.50 12.63 0.62
N GLY A 108 3.08 13.06 -0.57
CA GLY A 108 3.58 14.25 -1.26
C GLY A 108 4.61 13.92 -2.33
N ASP A 109 5.62 13.15 -2.00
CA ASP A 109 6.71 12.78 -2.93
C ASP A 109 6.52 11.38 -3.53
N GLU A 110 5.64 10.59 -2.94
CA GLU A 110 5.39 9.20 -3.34
C GLU A 110 3.93 8.83 -3.10
N PHE A 111 3.38 7.97 -3.94
CA PHE A 111 2.15 7.27 -3.62
C PHE A 111 2.32 5.76 -3.73
N MET A 112 1.59 5.06 -2.89
CA MET A 112 1.39 3.62 -2.98
C MET A 112 -0.06 3.35 -3.35
N LEU A 113 -0.28 2.50 -4.34
CA LEU A 113 -1.58 2.00 -4.75
C LEU A 113 -1.65 0.50 -4.50
N LEU A 114 -2.68 0.06 -3.81
CA LEU A 114 -2.90 -1.34 -3.44
C LEU A 114 -4.33 -1.74 -3.80
N LEU A 115 -4.49 -2.74 -4.65
CA LEU A 115 -5.78 -3.33 -5.00
C LEU A 115 -6.01 -4.59 -4.19
N PHE A 116 -7.18 -4.67 -3.57
CA PHE A 116 -7.68 -5.88 -2.93
C PHE A 116 -8.84 -6.46 -3.75
N ASP A 117 -8.87 -7.77 -3.89
CA ASP A 117 -10.04 -8.53 -4.36
C ASP A 117 -10.34 -9.65 -3.34
N GLN A 118 -11.58 -9.74 -2.90
CA GLN A 118 -12.01 -10.69 -1.86
C GLN A 118 -11.16 -10.62 -0.57
N GLY A 119 -10.75 -9.41 -0.18
CA GLY A 119 -9.93 -9.17 1.00
C GLY A 119 -8.44 -9.53 0.85
N GLN A 120 -8.00 -9.88 -0.35
CA GLN A 120 -6.63 -10.26 -0.64
C GLN A 120 -5.94 -9.20 -1.51
N PRO A 121 -4.69 -8.86 -1.23
CA PRO A 121 -3.93 -7.97 -2.10
C PRO A 121 -3.62 -8.69 -3.42
N VAL A 122 -4.06 -8.12 -4.52
CA VAL A 122 -3.83 -8.69 -5.86
C VAL A 122 -2.88 -7.85 -6.71
N PHE A 123 -2.71 -6.58 -6.37
CA PHE A 123 -1.78 -5.70 -7.06
C PHE A 123 -1.25 -4.62 -6.10
N LEU A 124 0.02 -4.29 -6.22
CA LEU A 124 0.67 -3.20 -5.50
C LEU A 124 1.61 -2.46 -6.43
N ARG A 125 1.58 -1.13 -6.38
CA ARG A 125 2.54 -0.27 -7.06
C ARG A 125 2.87 0.94 -6.22
N THR A 126 4.15 1.26 -6.15
CA THR A 126 4.66 2.53 -5.61
C THR A 126 5.17 3.40 -6.75
N ARG A 127 5.00 4.70 -6.64
CA ARG A 127 5.49 5.69 -7.58
C ARG A 127 6.03 6.90 -6.84
N SER A 128 7.24 7.30 -7.18
CA SER A 128 7.78 8.58 -6.77
C SER A 128 7.23 9.68 -7.67
N MET A 129 6.91 10.82 -7.07
CA MET A 129 6.34 11.99 -7.73
C MET A 129 7.42 13.06 -7.86
N THR A 130 7.75 13.45 -9.08
CA THR A 130 8.74 14.50 -9.34
C THR A 130 8.14 15.90 -9.50
N SER A 131 6.83 15.99 -9.76
CA SER A 131 6.14 17.21 -10.20
C SER A 131 5.08 17.73 -9.19
N GLY A 132 5.07 17.22 -7.97
CA GLY A 132 4.07 17.63 -6.98
C GLY A 132 2.64 17.17 -7.32
N THR A 133 1.65 17.89 -6.80
CA THR A 133 0.23 17.47 -6.88
C THR A 133 -0.41 17.57 -8.27
N GLN A 134 0.13 18.40 -9.16
CA GLN A 134 -0.50 18.63 -10.48
C GLN A 134 -0.57 17.39 -11.37
N ASP A 135 0.37 16.47 -11.21
CA ASP A 135 0.44 15.24 -12.00
C ASP A 135 -0.18 14.02 -11.29
N LEU A 136 -0.58 14.16 -10.02
CA LEU A 136 -1.07 13.04 -9.21
C LEU A 136 -2.24 12.31 -9.87
N ARG A 137 -3.23 13.07 -10.37
CA ARG A 137 -4.40 12.50 -11.04
C ARG A 137 -4.00 11.70 -12.29
N ARG A 138 -3.12 12.27 -13.12
CA ARG A 138 -2.65 11.59 -14.34
C ARG A 138 -1.89 10.31 -14.02
N GLU A 139 -0.99 10.36 -13.05
CA GLU A 139 -0.22 9.20 -12.61
C GLU A 139 -1.11 8.13 -11.96
N LEU A 140 -2.10 8.56 -11.17
CA LEU A 140 -3.08 7.65 -10.58
C LEU A 140 -3.90 6.95 -11.67
N VAL A 141 -4.50 7.71 -12.59
CA VAL A 141 -5.32 7.14 -13.69
C VAL A 141 -4.49 6.21 -14.55
N GLY A 142 -3.27 6.59 -14.92
CA GLY A 142 -2.37 5.73 -15.70
C GLY A 142 -1.99 4.43 -14.96
N THR A 143 -1.78 4.52 -13.63
CA THR A 143 -1.50 3.33 -12.81
C THR A 143 -2.73 2.43 -12.70
N LEU A 144 -3.91 3.00 -12.48
CA LEU A 144 -5.17 2.26 -12.41
C LEU A 144 -5.51 1.60 -13.77
N GLN A 145 -5.25 2.29 -14.88
CA GLN A 145 -5.43 1.71 -16.21
C GLN A 145 -4.52 0.49 -16.42
N TYR A 146 -3.24 0.63 -16.09
CA TYR A 146 -2.31 -0.49 -16.12
C TYR A 146 -2.80 -1.66 -15.25
N MET A 147 -3.31 -1.38 -14.03
CA MET A 147 -3.89 -2.39 -13.15
C MET A 147 -5.13 -3.04 -13.78
N ALA A 148 -6.02 -2.27 -14.40
CA ALA A 148 -7.20 -2.79 -15.07
C ALA A 148 -6.83 -3.73 -16.22
N ASP A 149 -5.83 -3.37 -17.00
CA ASP A 149 -5.34 -4.18 -18.11
C ASP A 149 -4.69 -5.49 -17.61
N GLN A 150 -3.97 -5.46 -16.50
CA GLN A 150 -3.38 -6.64 -15.88
C GLN A 150 -4.43 -7.52 -15.17
N ALA A 151 -5.42 -6.91 -14.53
CA ALA A 151 -6.45 -7.62 -13.76
C ALA A 151 -7.43 -8.40 -14.67
N THR A 152 -7.52 -8.07 -15.96
CA THR A 152 -8.34 -8.83 -16.92
C THR A 152 -7.89 -10.29 -17.08
N THR A 153 -6.67 -10.61 -16.68
CA THR A 153 -6.15 -11.98 -16.64
C THR A 153 -6.54 -12.72 -15.36
N VAL A 154 -7.01 -12.00 -14.32
CA VAL A 154 -7.18 -12.58 -12.98
C VAL A 154 -8.64 -12.91 -12.66
N HIS A 155 -9.62 -12.11 -13.09
CA HIS A 155 -11.04 -12.39 -12.78
C HIS A 155 -12.02 -11.79 -13.80
N GLU A 156 -12.76 -12.65 -14.48
CA GLU A 156 -13.87 -12.32 -15.39
C GLU A 156 -15.15 -11.81 -14.69
N THR A 157 -15.10 -11.42 -13.43
CA THR A 157 -16.29 -11.05 -12.68
C THR A 157 -16.54 -9.55 -12.74
N GLY A 158 -17.55 -9.21 -13.47
CA GLY A 158 -18.19 -7.96 -13.86
C GLY A 158 -18.38 -6.79 -12.87
N GLU A 159 -17.67 -6.69 -11.77
CA GLU A 159 -17.75 -5.54 -10.88
C GLU A 159 -16.82 -4.44 -11.40
N SER A 160 -17.42 -3.49 -12.13
CA SER A 160 -16.72 -2.35 -12.71
C SER A 160 -16.68 -1.12 -11.76
N SER A 161 -17.44 -1.13 -10.66
CA SER A 161 -17.52 -0.03 -9.70
C SER A 161 -17.13 -0.50 -8.30
N PHE A 162 -16.15 0.17 -7.67
CA PHE A 162 -15.69 -0.13 -6.31
C PHE A 162 -15.00 1.09 -5.67
N PRO A 163 -14.84 1.14 -4.34
CA PRO A 163 -14.25 2.28 -3.67
C PRO A 163 -12.74 2.41 -3.91
N LEU A 164 -12.30 3.66 -4.07
CA LEU A 164 -10.91 4.10 -3.97
C LEU A 164 -10.74 4.90 -2.68
N TYR A 165 -10.16 4.28 -1.68
CA TYR A 165 -9.81 4.93 -0.43
C TYR A 165 -8.52 5.72 -0.58
N LEU A 166 -8.59 7.03 -0.35
CA LEU A 166 -7.43 7.92 -0.37
C LEU A 166 -6.98 8.19 1.06
N ILE A 167 -5.83 7.65 1.44
CA ILE A 167 -5.23 7.87 2.74
C ILE A 167 -4.16 8.95 2.63
N GLY A 168 -4.20 9.94 3.51
CA GLY A 168 -3.17 10.98 3.58
C GLY A 168 -3.09 11.60 4.96
N GLY A 169 -1.97 12.28 5.24
CA GLY A 169 -1.75 13.05 6.48
C GLY A 169 -2.46 14.41 6.48
N GLN A 170 -3.51 14.59 5.69
CA GLN A 170 -4.25 15.83 5.50
C GLN A 170 -5.73 15.64 5.85
N SER A 171 -6.52 16.73 5.86
CA SER A 171 -7.97 16.64 6.03
C SER A 171 -8.64 15.98 4.81
N ASN A 172 -9.82 15.43 5.01
CA ASN A 172 -10.61 14.82 3.91
C ASN A 172 -10.83 15.82 2.77
N ALA A 173 -11.10 17.10 3.07
CA ALA A 173 -11.26 18.13 2.06
C ALA A 173 -10.00 18.35 1.22
N SER A 174 -8.82 18.41 1.87
CA SER A 174 -7.54 18.55 1.18
C SER A 174 -7.23 17.33 0.30
N ILE A 175 -7.49 16.12 0.79
CA ILE A 175 -7.31 14.88 0.05
C ILE A 175 -8.20 14.85 -1.19
N THR A 176 -9.47 15.27 -1.06
CA THR A 176 -10.40 15.32 -2.21
C THR A 176 -9.93 16.31 -3.27
N GLN A 177 -9.36 17.44 -2.88
CA GLN A 177 -8.82 18.44 -3.81
C GLN A 177 -7.63 17.91 -4.63
N LEU A 178 -6.87 16.93 -4.13
CA LEU A 178 -5.77 16.31 -4.88
C LEU A 178 -6.22 15.68 -6.21
N LEU A 179 -7.47 15.22 -6.27
CA LEU A 179 -8.08 14.66 -7.46
C LEU A 179 -9.03 15.64 -8.19
N GLY A 180 -8.90 16.94 -7.90
CA GLY A 180 -9.73 17.97 -8.52
C GLY A 180 -11.14 18.06 -7.96
N GLY A 181 -11.39 17.54 -6.77
CA GLY A 181 -12.72 17.54 -6.12
C GLY A 181 -13.69 16.49 -6.68
N GLU A 182 -13.24 15.61 -7.55
CA GLU A 182 -14.09 14.57 -8.15
C GLU A 182 -14.45 13.49 -7.13
N ALA A 183 -15.74 13.15 -7.08
CA ALA A 183 -16.24 12.04 -6.26
C ALA A 183 -16.04 10.67 -6.93
N THR A 184 -15.73 10.66 -8.22
CA THR A 184 -15.56 9.41 -8.99
C THR A 184 -14.40 9.56 -9.97
N VAL A 185 -13.56 8.55 -10.03
CA VAL A 185 -12.49 8.42 -11.03
C VAL A 185 -12.87 7.34 -12.03
N THR A 186 -13.01 7.73 -13.30
CA THR A 186 -13.24 6.79 -14.39
C THR A 186 -11.90 6.38 -14.99
N VAL A 187 -11.68 5.07 -15.06
CA VAL A 187 -10.47 4.47 -15.63
C VAL A 187 -10.87 3.72 -16.89
N PRO A 188 -10.44 4.17 -18.07
CA PRO A 188 -10.70 3.43 -19.31
C PRO A 188 -9.95 2.09 -19.27
N GLY A 189 -10.58 1.03 -19.75
CA GLY A 189 -9.97 -0.29 -19.83
C GLY A 189 -10.47 -1.07 -21.02
N TYR A 190 -9.73 -2.10 -21.42
CA TYR A 190 -9.98 -2.90 -22.60
C TYR A 190 -11.36 -3.60 -22.64
N ARG A 191 -11.99 -3.81 -21.45
CA ARG A 191 -13.30 -4.48 -21.29
C ARG A 191 -14.33 -3.64 -20.52
N GLY A 192 -14.38 -2.32 -20.74
CA GLY A 192 -15.41 -1.45 -20.15
C GLY A 192 -14.90 -0.53 -19.03
N GLY A 193 -13.66 -0.70 -18.60
CA GLY A 193 -13.05 0.18 -17.59
C GLY A 193 -13.59 0.02 -16.17
N TRP A 194 -13.08 0.86 -15.26
CA TRP A 194 -13.51 0.90 -13.87
C TRP A 194 -14.09 2.26 -13.52
N GLN A 195 -15.07 2.27 -12.63
CA GLN A 195 -15.53 3.45 -11.93
C GLN A 195 -15.17 3.32 -10.46
N LEU A 196 -14.39 4.27 -9.95
CA LEU A 196 -13.91 4.24 -8.60
C LEU A 196 -14.56 5.38 -7.81
N GLU A 197 -15.35 5.04 -6.80
CA GLU A 197 -15.89 6.00 -5.85
C GLU A 197 -14.76 6.48 -4.94
N VAL A 198 -14.47 7.78 -4.95
CA VAL A 198 -13.40 8.37 -4.15
C VAL A 198 -13.87 8.55 -2.71
N VAL A 199 -13.20 7.88 -1.77
CA VAL A 199 -13.47 7.96 -0.34
C VAL A 199 -12.23 8.49 0.37
N PRO A 200 -12.20 9.78 0.75
CA PRO A 200 -11.07 10.34 1.47
C PRO A 200 -11.03 9.82 2.91
N LEU A 201 -9.84 9.45 3.38
CA LEU A 201 -9.54 9.01 4.73
C LEU A 201 -8.40 9.85 5.31
N GLY A 202 -8.70 11.10 5.59
CA GLY A 202 -7.81 12.02 6.28
C GLY A 202 -7.80 11.82 7.79
N TRP A 203 -6.98 12.59 8.49
CA TRP A 203 -6.88 12.53 9.95
C TRP A 203 -8.21 12.86 10.64
N ASP A 204 -9.10 13.66 10.04
CA ASP A 204 -10.44 13.97 10.52
C ASP A 204 -11.42 12.79 10.44
N SER A 205 -11.08 11.74 9.70
CA SER A 205 -11.82 10.47 9.69
C SER A 205 -11.54 9.59 10.92
N LEU A 206 -10.47 9.89 11.66
CA LEU A 206 -10.10 9.11 12.84
C LEU A 206 -10.93 9.49 14.08
N PRO A 207 -11.12 8.56 15.02
CA PRO A 207 -11.78 8.85 16.29
C PRO A 207 -11.13 10.01 17.04
N ALA A 208 -11.92 10.85 17.71
CA ALA A 208 -11.46 12.09 18.36
C ALA A 208 -10.29 11.88 19.35
N HIS A 209 -10.22 10.74 20.04
CA HIS A 209 -9.14 10.44 20.97
C HIS A 209 -7.79 10.22 20.26
N LEU A 210 -7.78 9.86 18.98
CA LEU A 210 -6.58 9.77 18.16
C LEU A 210 -6.24 11.12 17.52
N ASN A 211 -7.26 11.91 17.13
CA ASN A 211 -7.07 13.22 16.53
C ASN A 211 -6.40 14.23 17.48
N ASN A 212 -6.74 14.22 18.75
CA ASN A 212 -6.19 15.16 19.72
C ASN A 212 -4.70 14.94 20.00
N GLN A 213 -4.16 13.78 19.70
CA GLN A 213 -2.73 13.49 19.83
C GLN A 213 -1.92 13.92 18.60
N THR A 214 -2.57 14.18 17.47
CA THR A 214 -1.90 14.53 16.21
C THR A 214 -1.65 16.03 16.03
N GLY A 215 -2.15 16.88 16.91
CA GLY A 215 -2.06 18.35 16.80
C GLY A 215 -0.63 18.94 16.78
N SER A 216 0.41 18.14 16.97
CA SER A 216 1.81 18.58 16.88
C SER A 216 2.68 17.70 15.96
N LEU A 217 2.11 16.69 15.33
CA LEU A 217 2.87 15.73 14.53
C LEU A 217 2.59 15.95 13.04
N ASN A 218 3.51 16.58 12.35
CA ASN A 218 3.65 16.47 10.91
C ASN A 218 4.00 15.03 10.54
N GLY A 219 3.06 14.11 10.73
CA GLY A 219 3.25 12.74 10.35
C GLY A 219 2.51 11.73 11.22
N LEU A 220 1.26 11.40 10.84
CA LEU A 220 0.63 10.12 11.18
C LEU A 220 1.58 8.93 10.93
N SER A 221 2.56 9.11 10.08
CA SER A 221 3.66 8.18 9.83
C SER A 221 4.46 7.82 11.08
N ALA A 222 4.69 8.78 11.99
CA ALA A 222 5.40 8.52 13.24
C ALA A 222 4.52 7.77 14.27
N MET A 223 3.21 8.03 14.29
CA MET A 223 2.31 7.33 15.23
C MET A 223 2.05 5.87 14.85
N ALA A 224 2.00 5.56 13.57
CA ALA A 224 1.84 4.19 13.12
C ALA A 224 3.00 3.28 13.55
N THR A 225 4.15 3.86 13.91
CA THR A 225 5.33 3.14 14.37
C THR A 225 5.29 2.84 15.88
N VAL A 226 4.41 3.50 16.63
CA VAL A 226 4.33 3.38 18.11
C VAL A 226 3.22 2.46 18.59
N VAL A 227 2.23 2.12 17.72
CA VAL A 227 1.08 1.28 18.07
C VAL A 227 1.18 -0.06 17.33
N GLY A 228 2.28 -0.76 17.52
CA GLY A 228 2.47 -2.15 17.11
C GLY A 228 2.09 -3.11 18.22
#